data_e8e15b72d4b333f41a705d1faf21ca35
#
_entry.id   e8e15b72d4b333f41a705d1faf21ca35
#
_cell.length_a   1.000
_cell.length_b   1.000
_cell.length_c   1.000
_cell.angle_alpha   90.00
_cell.angle_beta   90.00
_cell.angle_gamma   90.00
#
_symmetry.space_group_name_H-M   'P 1'
#
loop_
_entity.id
_entity.type
_entity.pdbx_description
1 polymer ?
#
loop_
_entity_poly.entity_id
_entity_poly.type
_entity_poly.pdbx_seq_one_letter_code
_entity_poly.pdbx_strand_id
1 'polypeptide(L)'
;AGNAPTEETVLALLTMYGIDTGIDTTKFTEIARLVAELSGVYQPSNRPITGDMLYSVESGIITTWVKNVEDELTEPFPYRPELVGQPDPTIVLGKGSGLDSVAIWLGRHGIHDADTQDIEAILSEVKGKSLAKTGLLDDDEFLDIVREALPDKF
;
A
#
# COMPACT_ATOMS: atom_id res chain seq x y z
N ALA A 1 -7.01 29.43 1.10
CA ALA A 1 -6.42 28.68 -0.01
C ALA A 1 -5.28 29.49 -0.64
N GLY A 2 -4.25 28.79 -1.16
CA GLY A 2 -3.09 29.44 -1.78
C GLY A 2 -1.81 29.43 -0.94
N ASN A 3 -1.84 28.97 0.30
CA ASN A 3 -0.63 28.73 1.09
C ASN A 3 0.10 27.49 0.57
N ALA A 4 1.44 27.53 0.57
CA ALA A 4 2.24 26.36 0.24
C ALA A 4 2.03 25.28 1.31
N PRO A 5 1.86 24.01 0.93
CA PRO A 5 1.81 22.92 1.89
C PRO A 5 3.18 22.75 2.55
N THR A 6 3.19 22.70 3.87
CA THR A 6 4.44 22.66 4.66
C THR A 6 5.24 21.41 4.36
N GLU A 7 4.58 20.24 4.38
CA GLU A 7 5.20 18.94 4.17
C GLU A 7 5.85 18.82 2.78
N GLU A 8 5.16 19.28 1.73
CA GLU A 8 5.68 19.23 0.36
C GLU A 8 6.87 20.18 0.18
N THR A 9 6.79 21.39 0.77
CA THR A 9 7.86 22.39 0.68
C THR A 9 9.12 21.90 1.43
N VAL A 10 8.96 21.45 2.65
CA VAL A 10 10.09 20.97 3.48
C VAL A 10 10.74 19.73 2.87
N LEU A 11 9.94 18.76 2.41
CA LEU A 11 10.49 17.56 1.80
C LEU A 11 11.22 17.86 0.48
N ALA A 12 10.70 18.79 -0.35
CA ALA A 12 11.38 19.21 -1.56
C ALA A 12 12.72 19.90 -1.25
N LEU A 13 12.77 20.77 -0.25
CA LEU A 13 14.02 21.39 0.18
C LEU A 13 15.06 20.33 0.63
N LEU A 14 14.62 19.36 1.41
CA LEU A 14 15.49 18.30 1.90
C LEU A 14 15.97 17.37 0.76
N THR A 15 15.06 16.80 -0.01
CA THR A 15 15.39 15.72 -0.96
C THR A 15 15.94 16.21 -2.29
N MET A 16 15.51 17.37 -2.79
CA MET A 16 15.93 17.90 -4.08
C MET A 16 17.09 18.89 -3.97
N TYR A 17 17.19 19.61 -2.86
CA TYR A 17 18.19 20.68 -2.70
C TYR A 17 19.20 20.41 -1.57
N GLY A 18 19.00 19.36 -0.76
CA GLY A 18 19.87 19.02 0.36
C GLY A 18 19.82 20.06 1.50
N ILE A 19 18.73 20.84 1.59
CA ILE A 19 18.57 21.87 2.62
C ILE A 19 17.84 21.28 3.82
N ASP A 20 18.54 21.13 4.93
CA ASP A 20 17.95 20.78 6.21
C ASP A 20 17.29 22.02 6.83
N THR A 21 15.97 21.93 7.04
CA THR A 21 15.18 23.00 7.66
C THR A 21 15.08 22.87 9.18
N GLY A 22 15.65 21.83 9.77
CA GLY A 22 15.52 21.50 11.19
C GLY A 22 14.14 20.97 11.59
N ILE A 23 13.26 20.68 10.64
CA ILE A 23 11.92 20.11 10.89
C ILE A 23 12.03 18.58 10.85
N ASP A 24 11.49 17.91 11.88
CA ASP A 24 11.38 16.45 11.93
C ASP A 24 10.30 15.96 10.96
N THR A 25 10.73 15.55 9.77
CA THR A 25 9.82 15.08 8.70
C THR A 25 9.13 13.77 9.05
N THR A 26 9.66 12.96 9.97
CA THR A 26 9.04 11.70 10.41
C THR A 26 7.70 11.92 11.11
N LYS A 27 7.37 13.15 11.47
CA LYS A 27 6.10 13.54 12.11
C LYS A 27 5.01 14.02 11.13
N PHE A 28 5.30 14.11 9.84
CA PHE A 28 4.34 14.68 8.88
C PHE A 28 3.04 13.90 8.82
N THR A 29 3.09 12.59 8.73
CA THR A 29 1.88 11.75 8.66
C THR A 29 1.07 11.81 9.96
N GLU A 30 1.72 11.76 11.12
CA GLU A 30 1.07 11.90 12.42
C GLU A 30 0.36 13.25 12.56
N ILE A 31 1.05 14.34 12.21
CA ILE A 31 0.49 15.70 12.28
C ILE A 31 -0.69 15.86 11.31
N ALA A 32 -0.58 15.35 10.09
CA ALA A 32 -1.65 15.42 9.10
C ALA A 32 -2.94 14.72 9.59
N ARG A 33 -2.80 13.54 10.21
CA ARG A 33 -3.93 12.82 10.82
C ARG A 33 -4.54 13.61 11.98
N LEU A 34 -3.71 14.12 12.88
CA LEU A 34 -4.17 14.94 14.00
C LEU A 34 -4.94 16.18 13.52
N VAL A 35 -4.42 16.88 12.50
CA VAL A 35 -5.11 18.03 11.92
C VAL A 35 -6.44 17.65 11.29
N ALA A 36 -6.51 16.51 10.58
CA ALA A 36 -7.76 16.01 10.01
C ALA A 36 -8.80 15.70 11.09
N GLU A 37 -8.38 15.04 12.17
CA GLU A 37 -9.26 14.73 13.30
C GLU A 37 -9.80 16.00 13.99
N LEU A 38 -8.92 16.94 14.29
CA LEU A 38 -9.30 18.19 14.99
C LEU A 38 -10.15 19.15 14.13
N SER A 39 -9.90 19.18 12.83
CA SER A 39 -10.59 20.08 11.90
C SER A 39 -11.86 19.47 11.30
N GLY A 40 -12.00 18.15 11.30
CA GLY A 40 -13.04 17.43 10.56
C GLY A 40 -12.85 17.46 9.04
N VAL A 41 -11.69 17.94 8.55
CA VAL A 41 -11.38 18.03 7.11
C VAL A 41 -10.35 16.96 6.76
N TYR A 42 -10.79 15.93 6.04
CA TYR A 42 -9.93 14.82 5.63
C TYR A 42 -9.35 15.06 4.24
N GLN A 43 -8.09 14.72 4.09
CA GLN A 43 -7.39 14.78 2.81
C GLN A 43 -7.64 13.50 1.98
N PRO A 44 -7.46 13.57 0.63
CA PRO A 44 -7.53 12.38 -0.21
C PRO A 44 -6.46 11.35 0.18
N SER A 45 -6.76 10.06 0.06
CA SER A 45 -5.83 8.97 0.38
C SER A 45 -4.55 8.97 -0.47
N ASN A 46 -4.58 9.60 -1.64
CA ASN A 46 -3.44 9.79 -2.53
C ASN A 46 -2.78 11.19 -2.39
N ARG A 47 -3.06 11.92 -1.33
CA ARG A 47 -2.39 13.20 -1.05
C ARG A 47 -0.87 12.99 -1.02
N PRO A 48 -0.04 13.78 -1.75
CA PRO A 48 1.41 13.67 -1.64
C PRO A 48 1.88 13.70 -0.19
N ILE A 49 2.87 12.88 0.13
CA ILE A 49 3.57 12.74 1.42
C ILE A 49 2.72 12.14 2.54
N THR A 50 1.49 12.61 2.76
CA THR A 50 0.70 12.28 3.96
C THR A 50 -0.56 11.47 3.69
N GLY A 51 -0.85 11.12 2.43
CA GLY A 51 -2.00 10.30 2.08
C GLY A 51 -1.84 8.85 2.56
N ASP A 52 -2.90 8.24 3.06
CA ASP A 52 -2.85 6.93 3.71
C ASP A 52 -2.58 5.75 2.76
N MET A 53 -2.72 5.94 1.43
CA MET A 53 -2.57 4.87 0.43
C MET A 53 -1.29 5.00 -0.42
N LEU A 54 -0.36 5.90 -0.06
CA LEU A 54 0.83 6.15 -0.88
C LEU A 54 1.78 4.95 -1.00
N TYR A 55 1.83 4.12 0.03
CA TYR A 55 2.63 2.90 0.07
C TYR A 55 1.77 1.62 -0.03
N SER A 56 0.53 1.76 -0.49
CA SER A 56 -0.33 0.62 -0.81
C SER A 56 -0.16 0.22 -2.26
N VAL A 57 0.25 -1.02 -2.49
CA VAL A 57 0.60 -1.54 -3.82
C VAL A 57 -0.44 -2.56 -4.26
N GLU A 58 -1.21 -2.22 -5.29
CA GLU A 58 -2.20 -3.12 -5.92
C GLU A 58 -1.65 -3.78 -7.19
N SER A 59 -0.87 -3.02 -7.98
CA SER A 59 -0.36 -3.49 -9.27
C SER A 59 0.55 -4.71 -9.13
N GLY A 60 0.25 -5.80 -9.86
CA GLY A 60 1.06 -7.02 -9.83
C GLY A 60 2.51 -6.80 -10.23
N ILE A 61 2.79 -5.93 -11.22
CA ILE A 61 4.16 -5.61 -11.65
C ILE A 61 4.93 -4.92 -10.51
N ILE A 62 4.31 -3.95 -9.86
CA ILE A 62 4.95 -3.23 -8.74
C ILE A 62 5.08 -4.14 -7.52
N THR A 63 4.10 -5.03 -7.26
CA THR A 63 4.19 -6.04 -6.20
C THR A 63 5.42 -6.94 -6.38
N THR A 64 5.64 -7.44 -7.59
CA THR A 64 6.83 -8.24 -7.91
C THR A 64 8.12 -7.43 -7.71
N TRP A 65 8.11 -6.16 -8.10
CA TRP A 65 9.24 -5.27 -7.89
C TRP A 65 9.53 -5.06 -6.41
N VAL A 66 8.54 -4.63 -5.62
CA VAL A 66 8.68 -4.44 -4.16
C VAL A 66 9.16 -5.71 -3.45
N LYS A 67 8.64 -6.89 -3.85
CA LYS A 67 9.08 -8.19 -3.33
C LYS A 67 10.57 -8.46 -3.56
N ASN A 68 11.12 -7.99 -4.70
CA ASN A 68 12.48 -8.34 -5.14
C ASN A 68 13.55 -7.31 -4.73
N VAL A 69 13.17 -6.08 -4.37
CA VAL A 69 14.13 -5.03 -3.98
C VAL A 69 14.52 -5.07 -2.51
N GLU A 70 13.88 -5.93 -1.72
CA GLU A 70 14.14 -6.09 -0.28
C GLU A 70 14.13 -4.74 0.45
N ASP A 71 15.31 -4.28 0.91
CA ASP A 71 15.46 -3.02 1.64
C ASP A 71 15.65 -1.78 0.74
N GLU A 72 15.79 -1.96 -0.59
CA GLU A 72 16.04 -0.85 -1.53
C GLU A 72 14.74 -0.17 -1.98
N LEU A 73 13.91 0.25 -1.03
CA LEU A 73 12.60 0.83 -1.27
C LEU A 73 12.61 2.13 -2.10
N THR A 74 13.77 2.77 -2.27
CA THR A 74 13.92 3.96 -3.13
C THR A 74 13.92 3.63 -4.63
N GLU A 75 13.95 2.36 -5.02
CA GLU A 75 13.75 1.97 -6.41
C GLU A 75 12.28 2.11 -6.86
N PRO A 76 11.29 1.49 -6.16
CA PRO A 76 9.88 1.64 -6.52
C PRO A 76 9.24 2.92 -5.99
N PHE A 77 9.80 3.57 -4.96
CA PHE A 77 9.24 4.76 -4.33
C PHE A 77 10.21 5.94 -4.35
N PRO A 78 9.73 7.19 -4.45
CA PRO A 78 10.58 8.37 -4.56
C PRO A 78 11.42 8.66 -3.30
N TYR A 79 11.04 8.13 -2.15
CA TYR A 79 11.73 8.18 -0.86
C TYR A 79 11.21 7.07 0.06
N ARG A 80 11.98 6.75 1.08
CA ARG A 80 11.61 5.72 2.05
C ARG A 80 10.42 6.18 2.92
N PRO A 81 9.47 5.30 3.25
CA PRO A 81 8.26 5.65 4.00
C PRO A 81 8.55 6.25 5.38
N GLU A 82 9.57 5.75 6.08
CA GLU A 82 9.95 6.22 7.40
C GLU A 82 10.41 7.69 7.41
N LEU A 83 10.90 8.22 6.27
CA LEU A 83 11.30 9.62 6.17
C LEU A 83 10.17 10.61 6.46
N VAL A 84 8.94 10.19 6.22
CA VAL A 84 7.73 11.02 6.39
C VAL A 84 6.73 10.42 7.38
N GLY A 85 7.14 9.39 8.14
CA GLY A 85 6.31 8.73 9.13
C GLY A 85 5.20 7.87 8.54
N GLN A 86 5.36 7.39 7.31
CA GLN A 86 4.49 6.41 6.69
C GLN A 86 4.88 4.98 7.10
N PRO A 87 3.92 4.04 7.12
CA PRO A 87 4.22 2.63 7.34
C PRO A 87 4.95 2.03 6.13
N ASP A 88 5.53 0.85 6.35
CA ASP A 88 6.12 0.04 5.28
C ASP A 88 5.12 -0.26 4.17
N PRO A 89 5.60 -0.49 2.93
CA PRO A 89 4.74 -0.83 1.82
C PRO A 89 3.85 -2.03 2.10
N THR A 90 2.57 -1.89 1.76
CA THR A 90 1.56 -2.94 1.97
C THR A 90 0.99 -3.38 0.63
N ILE A 91 1.00 -4.69 0.38
CA ILE A 91 0.33 -5.25 -0.78
C ILE A 91 -1.16 -5.36 -0.48
N VAL A 92 -1.96 -4.74 -1.33
CA VAL A 92 -3.42 -4.77 -1.27
C VAL A 92 -3.98 -5.55 -2.46
N LEU A 93 -5.18 -6.12 -2.31
CA LEU A 93 -5.81 -6.92 -3.35
C LEU A 93 -6.95 -6.17 -4.06
N GLY A 94 -6.89 -6.19 -5.39
CA GLY A 94 -7.89 -5.57 -6.24
C GLY A 94 -7.79 -6.05 -7.69
N LYS A 95 -8.44 -5.36 -8.59
CA LYS A 95 -8.47 -5.70 -10.02
C LYS A 95 -7.10 -5.69 -10.69
N GLY A 96 -6.16 -4.89 -10.15
CA GLY A 96 -4.78 -4.73 -10.65
C GLY A 96 -3.80 -5.77 -10.12
N SER A 97 -4.21 -6.61 -9.17
CA SER A 97 -3.36 -7.62 -8.54
C SER A 97 -2.79 -8.64 -9.51
N GLY A 98 -1.64 -9.20 -9.16
CA GLY A 98 -0.94 -10.27 -9.88
C GLY A 98 -0.77 -11.52 -9.02
N LEU A 99 -0.11 -12.54 -9.57
CA LEU A 99 0.15 -13.80 -8.88
C LEU A 99 0.93 -13.60 -7.58
N ASP A 100 1.97 -12.77 -7.60
CA ASP A 100 2.74 -12.43 -6.40
C ASP A 100 1.89 -11.77 -5.31
N SER A 101 0.90 -10.95 -5.68
CA SER A 101 -0.02 -10.34 -4.71
C SER A 101 -0.81 -11.39 -3.94
N VAL A 102 -1.35 -12.38 -4.65
CA VAL A 102 -2.09 -13.51 -4.04
C VAL A 102 -1.16 -14.38 -3.21
N ALA A 103 0.03 -14.73 -3.72
CA ALA A 103 1.01 -15.53 -3.00
C ALA A 103 1.44 -14.88 -1.68
N ILE A 104 1.66 -13.56 -1.67
CA ILE A 104 2.00 -12.81 -0.46
C ILE A 104 0.84 -12.87 0.55
N TRP A 105 -0.40 -12.70 0.10
CA TRP A 105 -1.56 -12.76 0.98
C TRP A 105 -1.81 -14.15 1.54
N LEU A 106 -1.68 -15.21 0.73
CA LEU A 106 -1.71 -16.59 1.20
C LEU A 106 -0.66 -16.83 2.29
N GLY A 107 0.58 -16.37 2.05
CA GLY A 107 1.66 -16.47 3.03
C GLY A 107 1.38 -15.73 4.34
N ARG A 108 0.73 -14.55 4.31
CA ARG A 108 0.30 -13.83 5.52
C ARG A 108 -0.69 -14.62 6.37
N HIS A 109 -1.52 -15.44 5.73
CA HIS A 109 -2.48 -16.33 6.38
C HIS A 109 -1.96 -17.75 6.66
N GLY A 110 -0.64 -17.97 6.48
CA GLY A 110 0.00 -19.25 6.77
C GLY A 110 -0.24 -20.35 5.74
N ILE A 111 -0.73 -20.02 4.55
CA ILE A 111 -1.02 -20.96 3.46
C ILE A 111 0.17 -20.94 2.49
N HIS A 112 0.96 -22.01 2.49
CA HIS A 112 2.21 -22.09 1.72
C HIS A 112 2.22 -23.22 0.69
N ASP A 113 1.17 -24.04 0.62
CA ASP A 113 1.06 -25.24 -0.21
C ASP A 113 0.15 -25.06 -1.45
N ALA A 114 -0.27 -23.83 -1.74
CA ALA A 114 -1.00 -23.50 -2.96
C ALA A 114 -0.08 -23.58 -4.19
N ASP A 115 -0.49 -24.31 -5.21
CA ASP A 115 0.23 -24.37 -6.47
C ASP A 115 -0.12 -23.19 -7.41
N THR A 116 0.51 -23.16 -8.59
CA THR A 116 0.29 -22.04 -9.53
C THR A 116 -1.16 -21.99 -10.03
N GLN A 117 -1.82 -23.15 -10.20
CA GLN A 117 -3.21 -23.20 -10.68
C GLN A 117 -4.17 -22.67 -9.59
N ASP A 118 -3.91 -23.03 -8.34
CA ASP A 118 -4.63 -22.50 -7.17
C ASP A 118 -4.54 -20.96 -7.11
N ILE A 119 -3.32 -20.44 -7.25
CA ILE A 119 -3.07 -19.00 -7.20
C ILE A 119 -3.75 -18.27 -8.38
N GLU A 120 -3.74 -18.85 -9.59
CA GLU A 120 -4.44 -18.30 -10.75
C GLU A 120 -5.96 -18.30 -10.56
N ALA A 121 -6.53 -19.36 -10.00
CA ALA A 121 -7.96 -19.44 -9.70
C ALA A 121 -8.36 -18.38 -8.66
N ILE A 122 -7.64 -18.29 -7.56
CA ILE A 122 -7.86 -17.27 -6.51
C ILE A 122 -7.73 -15.85 -7.10
N LEU A 123 -6.71 -15.61 -7.93
CA LEU A 123 -6.52 -14.30 -8.57
C LEU A 123 -7.70 -13.91 -9.45
N SER A 124 -8.28 -14.86 -10.19
CA SER A 124 -9.46 -14.62 -11.00
C SER A 124 -10.66 -14.16 -10.16
N GLU A 125 -10.91 -14.85 -9.04
CA GLU A 125 -11.99 -14.51 -8.10
C GLU A 125 -11.74 -13.16 -7.40
N VAL A 126 -10.50 -12.89 -6.97
CA VAL A 126 -10.09 -11.60 -6.41
C VAL A 126 -10.41 -10.46 -7.36
N LYS A 127 -10.05 -10.59 -8.64
CA LYS A 127 -10.32 -9.57 -9.66
C LYS A 127 -11.82 -9.40 -9.89
N GLY A 128 -12.55 -10.52 -10.00
CA GLY A 128 -14.01 -10.52 -10.18
C GLY A 128 -14.73 -9.82 -9.02
N LYS A 129 -14.40 -10.18 -7.79
CA LYS A 129 -14.99 -9.58 -6.58
C LYS A 129 -14.63 -8.10 -6.43
N SER A 130 -13.38 -7.72 -6.70
CA SER A 130 -12.93 -6.33 -6.69
C SER A 130 -13.67 -5.47 -7.73
N LEU A 131 -13.89 -5.98 -8.94
CA LEU A 131 -14.66 -5.29 -9.97
C LEU A 131 -16.13 -5.13 -9.58
N ALA A 132 -16.74 -6.15 -9.02
CA ALA A 132 -18.14 -6.11 -8.57
C ALA A 132 -18.34 -5.12 -7.41
N LYS A 133 -17.40 -5.10 -6.44
CA LYS A 133 -17.39 -4.21 -5.29
C LYS A 133 -16.95 -2.78 -5.65
N THR A 134 -16.24 -2.60 -6.77
CA THR A 134 -15.55 -1.34 -7.13
C THR A 134 -14.56 -0.86 -6.06
N GLY A 135 -13.81 -1.79 -5.47
CA GLY A 135 -12.88 -1.50 -4.37
C GLY A 135 -11.90 -2.63 -4.09
N LEU A 136 -11.01 -2.38 -3.14
CA LEU A 136 -10.04 -3.36 -2.66
C LEU A 136 -10.75 -4.41 -1.79
N LEU A 137 -10.19 -5.62 -1.74
CA LEU A 137 -10.65 -6.66 -0.84
C LEU A 137 -10.02 -6.48 0.54
N ASP A 138 -10.78 -6.85 1.57
CA ASP A 138 -10.29 -7.03 2.93
C ASP A 138 -9.91 -8.50 3.19
N ASP A 139 -9.38 -8.77 4.40
CA ASP A 139 -8.91 -10.09 4.80
C ASP A 139 -10.04 -11.13 4.81
N ASP A 140 -11.23 -10.77 5.30
CA ASP A 140 -12.36 -11.70 5.37
C ASP A 140 -12.83 -12.09 3.97
N GLU A 141 -12.95 -11.12 3.07
CA GLU A 141 -13.32 -11.36 1.67
C GLU A 141 -12.30 -12.23 0.92
N PHE A 142 -11.02 -12.06 1.21
CA PHE A 142 -9.98 -12.89 0.65
C PHE A 142 -10.04 -14.32 1.19
N LEU A 143 -10.18 -14.48 2.50
CA LEU A 143 -10.28 -15.80 3.12
C LEU A 143 -11.51 -16.58 2.66
N ASP A 144 -12.63 -15.91 2.39
CA ASP A 144 -13.81 -16.56 1.81
C ASP A 144 -13.50 -17.11 0.41
N ILE A 145 -12.82 -16.34 -0.45
CA ILE A 145 -12.37 -16.81 -1.77
C ILE A 145 -11.45 -18.04 -1.63
N VAL A 146 -10.51 -17.98 -0.69
CA VAL A 146 -9.56 -19.08 -0.49
C VAL A 146 -10.27 -20.35 0.00
N ARG A 147 -11.23 -20.24 0.93
CA ARG A 147 -12.04 -21.38 1.40
C ARG A 147 -12.84 -22.03 0.29
N GLU A 148 -13.38 -21.24 -0.64
CA GLU A 148 -14.12 -21.76 -1.80
C GLU A 148 -13.18 -22.42 -2.82
N ALA A 149 -12.00 -21.84 -3.04
CA ALA A 149 -11.02 -22.36 -4.02
C ALA A 149 -10.24 -23.56 -3.50
N LEU A 150 -9.94 -23.62 -2.19
CA LEU A 150 -9.07 -24.62 -1.56
C LEU A 150 -9.75 -25.26 -0.33
N PRO A 151 -10.92 -25.92 -0.48
CA PRO A 151 -11.68 -26.42 0.66
C PRO A 151 -10.91 -27.49 1.48
N ASP A 152 -9.96 -28.19 0.87
CA ASP A 152 -9.17 -29.25 1.51
C ASP A 152 -7.92 -28.73 2.25
N LYS A 153 -7.62 -27.42 2.16
CA LYS A 153 -6.43 -26.77 2.74
C LYS A 153 -6.76 -25.80 3.88
N PHE A 154 -8.03 -25.77 4.29
CA PHE A 154 -8.55 -24.96 5.39
C PHE A 154 -9.02 -25.78 6.55
#